data_4c7048a6211536e4f58cd9b87d2f11c3
#
_entry.id   4c7048a6211536e4f58cd9b87d2f11c3
#
_cell.length_a   1.000
_cell.length_b   1.000
_cell.length_c   1.000
_cell.angle_alpha   90.00
_cell.angle_beta   90.00
_cell.angle_gamma   90.00
#
_symmetry.space_group_name_H-M   'P 1'
#
loop_
_entity.id
_entity.type
_entity.pdbx_description
1 polymer ?
#
loop_
_entity_poly.entity_id
_entity_poly.type
_entity_poly.pdbx_seq_one_letter_code
_entity_poly.pdbx_strand_id
1 'polypeptide(L)'
;YEIMPSLVGSEMCIRDRIAVVHFENFLYQESVGDLANFIRKMMEKNNWNAGLGMDLIRGYDRVRKLSPEELKYLYVYLAYPEKFWKIANRYYNSHKAWLSGRNIEKLEKVVAQEDAREQFLQMLFHFTV
;
A
#
# COMPACT_ATOMS: atom_id res chain seq x y z
N TYR A 1 -1.17 -22.42 -5.74
CA TYR A 1 -1.90 -21.65 -4.73
C TYR A 1 -1.30 -20.25 -4.58
N GLU A 2 -2.13 -19.26 -4.69
CA GLU A 2 -1.69 -17.87 -4.64
C GLU A 2 -1.98 -17.25 -3.28
N ILE A 3 -1.02 -16.48 -2.77
CA ILE A 3 -1.18 -15.72 -1.55
C ILE A 3 -1.75 -14.35 -1.91
N MET A 4 -2.84 -13.99 -1.28
CA MET A 4 -3.43 -12.67 -1.46
C MET A 4 -2.70 -11.66 -0.58
N PRO A 5 -2.21 -10.54 -1.14
CA PRO A 5 -1.47 -9.55 -0.36
C PRO A 5 -2.26 -8.95 0.80
N SER A 6 -3.57 -8.84 0.69
CA SER A 6 -4.44 -8.37 1.76
C SER A 6 -4.42 -9.27 2.99
N LEU A 7 -3.93 -10.48 2.86
CA LEU A 7 -3.84 -11.47 3.93
C LEU A 7 -2.50 -11.45 4.66
N VAL A 8 -1.62 -10.52 4.35
CA VAL A 8 -0.36 -10.37 5.08
C VAL A 8 -0.64 -10.14 6.56
N GLY A 9 -0.14 -11.04 7.42
CA GLY A 9 -0.46 -11.09 8.85
C GLY A 9 -1.63 -11.99 9.20
N SER A 10 -2.43 -12.44 8.23
CA SER A 10 -3.51 -13.41 8.41
C SER A 10 -3.14 -14.80 7.86
N GLU A 11 -1.96 -14.93 7.30
CA GLU A 11 -1.44 -16.17 6.75
C GLU A 11 -0.36 -16.76 7.65
N MET A 12 -0.24 -18.06 7.62
CA MET A 12 0.82 -18.79 8.29
C MET A 12 1.65 -19.52 7.25
N CYS A 13 2.95 -19.20 7.21
CA CYS A 13 3.89 -19.89 6.33
C CYS A 13 4.66 -20.93 7.12
N ILE A 14 4.52 -22.20 6.73
CA ILE A 14 5.30 -23.32 7.22
C ILE A 14 6.15 -23.79 6.06
N ARG A 15 7.34 -24.35 6.35
CA ARG A 15 8.38 -24.72 5.39
C ARG A 15 7.90 -25.16 4.00
N ASP A 16 6.85 -25.97 3.90
CA ASP A 16 6.33 -26.49 2.64
C ASP A 16 4.85 -26.19 2.41
N ARG A 17 4.27 -25.33 3.25
CA ARG A 17 2.84 -25.02 3.20
C ARG A 17 2.57 -23.58 3.56
N ILE A 18 1.57 -23.03 2.90
CA ILE A 18 0.97 -21.75 3.26
C ILE A 18 -0.49 -22.02 3.60
N ALA A 19 -0.92 -21.59 4.77
CA ALA A 19 -2.31 -21.68 5.18
C ALA A 19 -2.85 -20.26 5.39
N VAL A 20 -4.06 -20.02 4.90
CA VAL A 20 -4.78 -18.76 5.12
C VAL A 20 -5.74 -18.98 6.28
N VAL A 21 -5.66 -18.09 7.27
CA VAL A 21 -6.51 -18.10 8.45
C VAL A 21 -7.19 -16.74 8.62
N HIS A 22 -8.18 -16.66 9.48
CA HIS A 22 -8.90 -15.41 9.76
C HIS A 22 -9.64 -14.87 8.54
N PHE A 23 -10.55 -15.67 7.99
CA PHE A 23 -11.37 -15.28 6.85
C PHE A 23 -12.45 -14.24 7.18
N GLU A 24 -12.62 -13.89 8.42
CA GLU A 24 -13.62 -12.92 8.88
C GLU A 24 -13.47 -11.54 8.25
N ASN A 25 -12.26 -11.21 7.80
CA ASN A 25 -11.98 -9.94 7.13
C ASN A 25 -11.91 -10.06 5.59
N PHE A 26 -12.34 -11.19 5.06
CA PHE A 26 -12.33 -11.42 3.63
C PHE A 26 -13.39 -10.57 2.94
N LEU A 27 -12.96 -9.75 1.97
CA LEU A 27 -13.85 -8.89 1.19
C LEU A 27 -13.80 -9.28 -0.28
N TYR A 28 -14.95 -9.27 -0.94
CA TYR A 28 -15.00 -9.41 -2.38
C TYR A 28 -14.58 -8.09 -3.01
N GLN A 29 -13.39 -8.06 -3.59
CA GLN A 29 -12.90 -6.89 -4.31
C GLN A 29 -12.01 -7.34 -5.48
N GLU A 30 -11.74 -6.42 -6.37
CA GLU A 30 -10.86 -6.70 -7.50
C GLU A 30 -9.43 -7.00 -7.03
N SER A 31 -8.79 -7.95 -7.68
CA SER A 31 -7.43 -8.38 -7.34
C SER A 31 -6.40 -7.24 -7.37
N VAL A 32 -6.62 -6.23 -8.20
CA VAL A 32 -5.76 -5.04 -8.25
C VAL A 32 -5.84 -4.22 -6.96
N GLY A 33 -6.97 -4.24 -6.27
CA GLY A 33 -7.10 -3.58 -4.96
C GLY A 33 -6.20 -4.21 -3.90
N ASP A 34 -6.11 -5.53 -3.89
CA ASP A 34 -5.20 -6.24 -3.00
C ASP A 34 -3.74 -5.94 -3.32
N LEU A 35 -3.40 -5.92 -4.60
CA LEU A 35 -2.07 -5.55 -5.06
C LEU A 35 -1.70 -4.13 -4.62
N ALA A 36 -2.60 -3.17 -4.83
CA ALA A 36 -2.39 -1.78 -4.46
C ALA A 36 -2.16 -1.62 -2.96
N ASN A 37 -2.95 -2.30 -2.15
CA ASN A 37 -2.81 -2.27 -0.71
C ASN A 37 -1.48 -2.89 -0.24
N PHE A 38 -1.08 -4.00 -0.84
CA PHE A 38 0.20 -4.64 -0.56
C PHE A 38 1.37 -3.73 -0.91
N ILE A 39 1.37 -3.16 -2.12
CA ILE A 39 2.43 -2.26 -2.58
C ILE A 39 2.53 -1.06 -1.65
N ARG A 40 1.41 -0.43 -1.29
CA ARG A 40 1.42 0.70 -0.38
C ARG A 40 2.08 0.34 0.96
N LYS A 41 1.69 -0.77 1.57
CA LYS A 41 2.28 -1.21 2.84
C LYS A 41 3.78 -1.48 2.72
N MET A 42 4.20 -2.10 1.64
CA MET A 42 5.62 -2.36 1.40
C MET A 42 6.40 -1.08 1.17
N MET A 43 5.84 -0.14 0.42
CA MET A 43 6.48 1.14 0.15
C MET A 43 6.60 2.00 1.42
N GLU A 44 5.57 2.03 2.25
CA GLU A 44 5.61 2.73 3.53
C GLU A 44 6.72 2.21 4.46
N LYS A 45 6.94 0.90 4.45
CA LYS A 45 8.00 0.27 5.25
C LYS A 45 9.40 0.46 4.68
N ASN A 46 9.51 0.70 3.40
CA ASN A 46 10.78 0.80 2.69
C ASN A 46 11.04 2.22 2.14
N ASN A 47 10.52 3.23 2.82
CA ASN A 47 10.75 4.65 2.53
C ASN A 47 10.42 5.04 1.08
N TRP A 48 9.38 4.42 0.50
CA TRP A 48 8.92 4.68 -0.86
C TRP A 48 10.05 4.54 -1.91
N ASN A 49 10.84 3.48 -1.77
CA ASN A 49 11.88 3.16 -2.76
C ASN A 49 11.24 2.87 -4.12
N ALA A 50 11.49 3.74 -5.09
CA ALA A 50 10.88 3.63 -6.41
C ALA A 50 11.26 2.34 -7.14
N GLY A 51 12.50 1.90 -7.01
CA GLY A 51 12.97 0.63 -7.60
C GLY A 51 12.20 -0.56 -7.08
N LEU A 52 12.02 -0.63 -5.77
CA LEU A 52 11.22 -1.70 -5.14
C LEU A 52 9.78 -1.70 -5.65
N GLY A 53 9.14 -0.54 -5.68
CA GLY A 53 7.77 -0.41 -6.14
C GLY A 53 7.58 -0.86 -7.59
N MET A 54 8.46 -0.44 -8.47
CA MET A 54 8.42 -0.84 -9.88
C MET A 54 8.67 -2.34 -10.05
N ASP A 55 9.59 -2.91 -9.26
CA ASP A 55 9.86 -4.35 -9.30
C ASP A 55 8.65 -5.17 -8.85
N LEU A 56 7.95 -4.71 -7.82
CA LEU A 56 6.71 -5.36 -7.36
C LEU A 56 5.64 -5.35 -8.46
N ILE A 57 5.44 -4.22 -9.11
CA ILE A 57 4.47 -4.09 -10.20
C ILE A 57 4.85 -4.98 -11.38
N ARG A 58 6.11 -4.95 -11.79
CA ARG A 58 6.61 -5.79 -12.90
C ARG A 58 6.53 -7.28 -12.57
N GLY A 59 6.83 -7.64 -11.33
CA GLY A 59 6.72 -9.02 -10.86
C GLY A 59 5.30 -9.55 -10.97
N TYR A 60 4.33 -8.75 -10.55
CA TYR A 60 2.92 -9.10 -10.68
C TYR A 60 2.49 -9.18 -12.15
N ASP A 61 2.88 -8.20 -12.95
CA ASP A 61 2.52 -8.11 -14.38
C ASP A 61 3.03 -9.31 -15.19
N ARG A 62 4.13 -9.94 -14.78
CA ARG A 62 4.63 -11.16 -15.40
C ARG A 62 3.72 -12.37 -15.19
N VAL A 63 3.09 -12.44 -14.04
CA VAL A 63 2.20 -13.56 -13.68
C VAL A 63 0.79 -13.32 -14.21
N ARG A 64 0.31 -12.10 -14.03
CA ARG A 64 -1.00 -11.66 -14.52
C ARG A 64 -0.87 -10.27 -15.11
N LYS A 65 -1.10 -10.18 -16.40
CA LYS A 65 -0.98 -8.91 -17.13
C LYS A 65 -1.96 -7.87 -16.59
N LEU A 66 -1.44 -6.70 -16.26
CA LEU A 66 -2.25 -5.58 -15.80
C LEU A 66 -2.79 -4.80 -17.00
N SER A 67 -4.10 -4.52 -16.98
CA SER A 67 -4.71 -3.69 -18.01
C SER A 67 -4.37 -2.21 -17.79
N PRO A 68 -4.49 -1.35 -18.82
CA PRO A 68 -4.30 0.09 -18.63
C PRO A 68 -5.21 0.69 -17.55
N GLU A 69 -6.44 0.21 -17.43
CA GLU A 69 -7.38 0.66 -16.41
C GLU A 69 -6.93 0.25 -15.01
N GLU A 70 -6.43 -0.97 -14.86
CA GLU A 70 -5.87 -1.45 -13.60
C GLU A 70 -4.63 -0.66 -13.18
N LEU A 71 -3.79 -0.29 -14.12
CA LEU A 71 -2.61 0.55 -13.85
C LEU A 71 -3.02 1.96 -13.41
N LYS A 72 -4.05 2.54 -14.04
CA LYS A 72 -4.62 3.82 -13.61
C LYS A 72 -5.21 3.75 -12.21
N TYR A 73 -5.95 2.69 -11.92
CA TYR A 73 -6.48 2.44 -10.59
C TYR A 73 -5.37 2.36 -9.56
N LEU A 74 -4.33 1.60 -9.86
CA LEU A 74 -3.16 1.45 -9.01
C LEU A 74 -2.50 2.79 -8.72
N TYR A 75 -2.31 3.62 -9.75
CA TYR A 75 -1.77 4.96 -9.59
C TYR A 75 -2.63 5.82 -8.65
N VAL A 76 -3.92 5.89 -8.89
CA VAL A 76 -4.85 6.69 -8.07
C VAL A 76 -4.85 6.21 -6.62
N TYR A 77 -4.88 4.90 -6.42
CA TYR A 77 -4.85 4.31 -5.08
C TYR A 77 -3.58 4.68 -4.32
N LEU A 78 -2.43 4.58 -4.97
CA LEU A 78 -1.14 4.88 -4.35
C LEU A 78 -0.90 6.39 -4.19
N ALA A 79 -1.51 7.21 -5.04
CA ALA A 79 -1.46 8.66 -4.92
C ALA A 79 -2.31 9.18 -3.75
N TYR A 80 -3.32 8.44 -3.33
CA TYR A 80 -4.16 8.85 -2.21
C TYR A 80 -3.38 8.84 -0.89
N PRO A 81 -3.32 9.95 -0.16
CA PRO A 81 -2.50 10.06 1.07
C PRO A 81 -3.21 9.46 2.29
N GLU A 82 -3.48 8.17 2.26
CA GLU A 82 -4.28 7.49 3.28
C GLU A 82 -3.71 7.61 4.69
N LYS A 83 -2.41 7.48 4.83
CA LYS A 83 -1.77 7.54 6.14
C LYS A 83 -1.86 8.92 6.77
N PHE A 84 -1.63 9.95 5.97
CA PHE A 84 -1.85 11.34 6.39
C PHE A 84 -3.30 11.56 6.80
N TRP A 85 -4.23 11.11 5.97
CA TRP A 85 -5.67 11.26 6.22
C TRP A 85 -6.10 10.56 7.52
N LYS A 86 -5.60 9.37 7.78
CA LYS A 86 -5.90 8.65 9.03
C LYS A 86 -5.43 9.41 10.27
N ILE A 87 -4.24 10.00 10.22
CA ILE A 87 -3.71 10.80 11.33
C ILE A 87 -4.53 12.07 11.51
N ALA A 88 -4.80 12.78 10.44
CA ALA A 88 -5.59 14.01 10.46
C ALA A 88 -7.01 13.77 10.99
N ASN A 89 -7.66 12.71 10.50
CA ASN A 89 -9.00 12.34 10.92
C ASN A 89 -9.06 12.01 12.41
N ARG A 90 -8.07 11.30 12.92
CA ARG A 90 -7.97 11.00 14.35
C ARG A 90 -7.82 12.27 15.18
N TYR A 91 -7.00 13.21 14.73
CA TYR A 91 -6.83 14.49 15.39
C TYR A 91 -8.14 15.28 15.44
N TYR A 92 -8.84 15.41 14.32
CA TYR A 92 -10.09 16.14 14.27
C TYR A 92 -11.20 15.46 15.07
N ASN A 93 -11.27 14.14 15.07
CA ASN A 93 -12.27 13.40 15.83
C ASN A 93 -12.01 13.40 17.34
N SER A 94 -10.78 13.69 17.77
CA SER A 94 -10.48 13.91 19.19
C SER A 94 -10.78 15.33 19.67
N HIS A 95 -11.53 16.12 18.91
CA HIS A 95 -11.85 17.53 19.18
C HIS A 95 -10.61 18.42 19.32
N LYS A 96 -9.53 18.04 18.66
CA LYS A 96 -8.25 18.76 18.69
C LYS A 96 -7.65 18.86 20.11
N ALA A 97 -8.14 18.04 21.04
CA ALA A 97 -7.79 18.16 22.44
C ALA A 97 -6.40 17.63 22.74
N TRP A 98 -5.89 16.71 21.92
CA TRP A 98 -4.61 16.09 22.20
C TRP A 98 -4.02 15.39 20.97
N LEU A 99 -2.75 15.66 20.72
CA LEU A 99 -1.96 14.97 19.72
C LEU A 99 -0.78 14.30 20.41
N SER A 100 -0.75 12.97 20.45
CA SER A 100 0.33 12.25 21.10
C SER A 100 1.65 12.44 20.35
N GLY A 101 2.75 12.40 21.09
CA GLY A 101 4.08 12.39 20.46
C GLY A 101 4.24 11.32 19.40
N ARG A 102 3.62 10.16 19.60
CA ARG A 102 3.62 9.06 18.64
C ARG A 102 2.92 9.43 17.33
N ASN A 103 1.83 10.20 17.38
CA ASN A 103 1.14 10.67 16.18
C ASN A 103 1.96 11.75 15.46
N ILE A 104 2.67 12.60 16.20
CA ILE A 104 3.59 13.59 15.66
C ILE A 104 4.71 12.88 14.89
N GLU A 105 5.33 11.87 15.50
CA GLU A 105 6.38 11.06 14.86
C GLU A 105 5.90 10.40 13.56
N LYS A 106 4.69 9.85 13.58
CA LYS A 106 4.09 9.27 12.37
C LYS A 106 3.87 10.30 11.28
N LEU A 107 3.42 11.48 11.65
CA LEU A 107 3.20 12.57 10.70
C LEU A 107 4.53 13.06 10.12
N GLU A 108 5.55 13.24 10.94
CA GLU A 108 6.89 13.61 10.49
C GLU A 108 7.46 12.59 9.52
N LYS A 109 7.26 11.31 9.77
CA LYS A 109 7.68 10.24 8.87
C LYS A 109 6.95 10.31 7.53
N VAL A 110 5.65 10.57 7.53
CA VAL A 110 4.87 10.74 6.29
C VAL A 110 5.41 11.92 5.48
N VAL A 111 5.67 13.04 6.13
CA VAL A 111 6.22 14.24 5.47
C VAL A 111 7.61 13.97 4.91
N ALA A 112 8.46 13.29 5.67
CA ALA A 112 9.82 12.95 5.24
C ALA A 112 9.85 12.02 4.03
N GLN A 113 8.82 11.20 3.85
CA GLN A 113 8.70 10.25 2.72
C GLN A 113 8.04 10.84 1.49
N GLU A 114 7.53 12.07 1.55
CA GLU A 114 6.71 12.63 0.46
C GLU A 114 7.49 12.79 -0.84
N ASP A 115 8.72 13.26 -0.79
CA ASP A 115 9.54 13.42 -2.00
C ASP A 115 9.80 12.08 -2.70
N ALA A 116 10.14 11.05 -1.93
CA ALA A 116 10.36 9.71 -2.48
C ALA A 116 9.07 9.12 -3.05
N ARG A 117 7.96 9.34 -2.36
CA ARG A 117 6.64 8.90 -2.82
C ARG A 117 6.26 9.57 -4.13
N GLU A 118 6.48 10.86 -4.24
CA GLU A 118 6.20 11.60 -5.48
C GLU A 118 7.05 11.11 -6.64
N GLN A 119 8.34 10.87 -6.42
CA GLN A 119 9.22 10.30 -7.43
C GLN A 119 8.70 8.95 -7.93
N PHE A 120 8.29 8.07 -7.03
CA PHE A 120 7.70 6.78 -7.40
C PHE A 120 6.42 6.97 -8.21
N LEU A 121 5.53 7.87 -7.80
CA LEU A 121 4.29 8.13 -8.51
C LEU A 121 4.53 8.67 -9.91
N GLN A 122 5.54 9.51 -10.11
CA GLN A 122 5.92 9.98 -11.44
C GLN A 122 6.43 8.83 -12.31
N MET A 123 7.26 7.95 -11.78
CA MET A 123 7.72 6.76 -12.51
C MET A 123 6.55 5.86 -12.90
N LEU A 124 5.62 5.64 -11.98
CA LEU A 124 4.42 4.85 -12.24
C LEU A 124 3.54 5.51 -13.31
N PHE A 125 3.37 6.82 -13.25
CA PHE A 125 2.61 7.56 -14.25
C PHE A 125 3.20 7.37 -15.66
N HIS A 126 4.51 7.48 -15.81
CA HIS A 126 5.17 7.23 -17.09
C HIS A 126 5.06 5.79 -17.55
N PHE A 127 5.00 4.85 -16.63
CA PHE A 127 4.79 3.44 -16.96
C PHE A 127 3.37 3.17 -17.45
N THR A 128 2.37 3.92 -16.95
CA THR A 128 0.97 3.75 -17.32
C THR A 128 0.59 4.46 -18.63
N VAL A 129 1.36 5.43 -19.01
CA VAL A 129 1.18 6.19 -20.27
C VAL A 129 2.08 5.59 -21.35
#